data_632594a1be31afba3202b19797931bc6
#
_entry.id   632594a1be31afba3202b19797931bc6
#
_cell.length_a   1.000
_cell.length_b   1.000
_cell.length_c   1.000
_cell.angle_alpha   90.00
_cell.angle_beta   90.00
_cell.angle_gamma   90.00
#
_symmetry.space_group_name_H-M   'P 1'
#
loop_
_entity.id
_entity.type
_entity.pdbx_description
1 polymer ?
#
loop_
_entity_poly.entity_id
_entity_poly.type
_entity_poly.pdbx_seq_one_letter_code
_entity_poly.pdbx_strand_id
1 'polypeptide(L)'
;RPVHLFGCGHPLLFPMSIALGVDIFDSAAYALFARGNRLLTPTGTVRLDEITEWPCSSSELFNWTPEEVRSLDSKQREKVLARHNLEVTQSELARCREAIRNGKIWQLAEEMSHSSAQLREAFLWVLDQLEEPDDGPVGVSSLRMISSTNPVRKGGENLVEDIDERPHILHFKSLLALRWRIPGSWWNGSLTDPKRVVIIEGACPPWRESSLHTIVSLLEEIPESIILI
;
A
#
# COMPACT_ATOMS: atom_id res chain seq x y z
N ARG A 1 -21.20 0.40 -0.50
CA ARG A 1 -21.49 1.72 -1.09
C ARG A 1 -20.16 2.40 -1.38
N PRO A 2 -19.99 3.09 -2.52
CA PRO A 2 -18.75 3.81 -2.79
C PRO A 2 -18.54 4.96 -1.78
N VAL A 3 -17.29 5.15 -1.39
CA VAL A 3 -16.84 6.21 -0.47
C VAL A 3 -16.22 7.33 -1.29
N HIS A 4 -16.74 8.54 -1.14
CA HIS A 4 -16.25 9.74 -1.80
C HIS A 4 -15.48 10.62 -0.81
N LEU A 5 -14.20 10.85 -1.08
CA LEU A 5 -13.36 11.74 -0.30
C LEU A 5 -13.32 13.12 -0.96
N PHE A 6 -14.17 14.00 -0.45
CA PHE A 6 -14.35 15.37 -0.98
C PHE A 6 -13.13 16.25 -0.70
N GLY A 7 -12.66 16.97 -1.72
CA GLY A 7 -11.58 17.94 -1.59
C GLY A 7 -10.16 17.36 -1.50
N CYS A 8 -10.01 16.03 -1.47
CA CYS A 8 -8.70 15.37 -1.43
C CYS A 8 -8.14 15.23 -2.84
N GLY A 9 -7.20 16.08 -3.22
CA GLY A 9 -6.62 16.08 -4.56
C GLY A 9 -5.11 16.05 -4.63
N HIS A 10 -4.43 15.87 -3.50
CA HIS A 10 -2.99 15.73 -3.51
C HIS A 10 -2.61 14.28 -3.82
N PRO A 11 -1.81 14.01 -4.88
CA PRO A 11 -1.48 12.64 -5.32
C PRO A 11 -0.88 11.74 -4.23
N LEU A 12 -0.09 12.30 -3.31
CA LEU A 12 0.50 11.57 -2.18
C LEU A 12 -0.53 10.86 -1.29
N LEU A 13 -1.75 11.37 -1.22
CA LEU A 13 -2.80 10.84 -0.34
C LEU A 13 -3.59 9.71 -1.00
N PHE A 14 -3.54 9.57 -2.32
CA PHE A 14 -4.36 8.60 -3.04
C PHE A 14 -4.11 7.15 -2.60
N PRO A 15 -2.87 6.64 -2.57
CA PRO A 15 -2.65 5.24 -2.25
C PRO A 15 -3.18 4.85 -0.87
N MET A 16 -2.90 5.65 0.16
CA MET A 16 -3.36 5.38 1.52
C MET A 16 -4.88 5.52 1.64
N SER A 17 -5.48 6.56 1.06
CA SER A 17 -6.92 6.74 1.08
C SER A 17 -7.65 5.60 0.37
N ILE A 18 -7.14 5.14 -0.78
CA ILE A 18 -7.69 4.00 -1.52
C ILE A 18 -7.52 2.70 -0.72
N ALA A 19 -6.37 2.50 -0.10
CA ALA A 19 -6.11 1.35 0.76
C ALA A 19 -7.11 1.29 1.94
N LEU A 20 -7.55 2.44 2.42
CA LEU A 20 -8.58 2.58 3.47
C LEU A 20 -10.03 2.51 2.94
N GLY A 21 -10.24 2.31 1.63
CA GLY A 21 -11.55 2.09 1.04
C GLY A 21 -12.21 3.29 0.38
N VAL A 22 -11.46 4.32 0.04
CA VAL A 22 -11.97 5.45 -0.76
C VAL A 22 -12.02 5.07 -2.23
N ASP A 23 -13.16 5.31 -2.88
CA ASP A 23 -13.42 4.96 -4.28
C ASP A 23 -13.37 6.17 -5.21
N ILE A 24 -13.75 7.35 -4.72
CA ILE A 24 -13.96 8.55 -5.53
C ILE A 24 -13.27 9.73 -4.89
N PHE A 25 -12.60 10.51 -5.73
CA PHE A 25 -11.95 11.76 -5.36
C PHE A 25 -12.49 12.91 -6.22
N ASP A 26 -12.60 14.08 -5.63
CA ASP A 26 -12.74 15.33 -6.38
C ASP A 26 -11.83 16.38 -5.78
N SER A 27 -11.28 17.25 -6.61
CA SER A 27 -10.50 18.37 -6.11
C SER A 27 -10.13 19.36 -7.21
N ALA A 28 -10.04 20.62 -6.84
CA ALA A 28 -9.43 21.69 -7.62
C ALA A 28 -7.93 21.86 -7.34
N ALA A 29 -7.28 20.93 -6.63
CA ALA A 29 -5.88 21.04 -6.22
C ALA A 29 -4.94 21.33 -7.39
N TYR A 30 -5.12 20.67 -8.54
CA TYR A 30 -4.33 20.89 -9.73
C TYR A 30 -4.27 22.37 -10.15
N ALA A 31 -5.38 23.07 -10.07
CA ALA A 31 -5.48 24.51 -10.43
C ALA A 31 -5.01 25.41 -9.28
N LEU A 32 -5.35 25.08 -8.04
CA LEU A 32 -4.95 25.86 -6.87
C LEU A 32 -3.42 25.87 -6.68
N PHE A 33 -2.77 24.72 -6.86
CA PHE A 33 -1.32 24.63 -6.81
C PHE A 33 -0.67 25.40 -7.97
N ALA A 34 -1.22 25.30 -9.19
CA ALA A 34 -0.73 26.04 -10.36
C ALA A 34 -0.81 27.55 -10.15
N ARG A 35 -1.92 28.05 -9.60
CA ARG A 35 -2.08 29.47 -9.25
C ARG A 35 -1.04 29.95 -8.25
N GLY A 36 -0.58 29.08 -7.35
CA GLY A 36 0.50 29.33 -6.41
C GLY A 36 1.90 29.09 -6.97
N ASN A 37 2.07 28.97 -8.30
CA ASN A 37 3.32 28.58 -8.97
C ASN A 37 3.94 27.29 -8.42
N ARG A 38 3.12 26.30 -8.11
CA ARG A 38 3.53 24.98 -7.61
C ARG A 38 3.21 23.89 -8.61
N LEU A 39 4.15 22.97 -8.74
CA LEU A 39 3.97 21.75 -9.50
C LEU A 39 3.68 20.59 -8.53
N LEU A 40 2.72 19.77 -8.90
CA LEU A 40 2.55 18.46 -8.32
C LEU A 40 3.58 17.52 -8.90
N THR A 41 4.11 16.64 -8.06
CA THR A 41 4.99 15.54 -8.46
C THR A 41 4.48 14.24 -7.85
N PRO A 42 4.94 13.07 -8.28
CA PRO A 42 4.58 11.82 -7.64
C PRO A 42 4.89 11.78 -6.14
N THR A 43 5.92 12.49 -5.71
CA THR A 43 6.43 12.47 -4.32
C THR A 43 6.17 13.74 -3.52
N GLY A 44 5.41 14.70 -4.05
CA GLY A 44 5.13 15.93 -3.33
C GLY A 44 4.76 17.11 -4.21
N THR A 45 5.13 18.29 -3.75
CA THR A 45 5.02 19.55 -4.50
C THR A 45 6.34 20.28 -4.51
N VAL A 46 6.64 20.94 -5.61
CA VAL A 46 7.79 21.84 -5.74
C VAL A 46 7.35 23.20 -6.23
N ARG A 47 8.08 24.22 -5.86
CA ARG A 47 7.84 25.59 -6.36
C ARG A 47 8.62 25.79 -7.65
N LEU A 48 7.98 26.44 -8.63
CA LEU A 48 8.59 26.71 -9.94
C LEU A 48 9.86 27.55 -9.83
N ASP A 49 9.94 28.45 -8.86
CA ASP A 49 11.09 29.32 -8.60
C ASP A 49 12.29 28.61 -7.97
N GLU A 50 12.10 27.40 -7.42
CA GLU A 50 13.13 26.62 -6.74
C GLU A 50 13.79 25.56 -7.63
N ILE A 51 13.27 25.30 -8.83
CA ILE A 51 13.76 24.23 -9.70
C ILE A 51 14.49 24.76 -10.93
N THR A 52 15.49 24.01 -11.37
CA THR A 52 16.26 24.25 -12.60
C THR A 52 15.93 23.25 -13.70
N GLU A 53 15.45 22.07 -13.33
CA GLU A 53 15.03 21.00 -14.21
C GLU A 53 13.65 20.47 -13.78
N TRP A 54 12.91 19.83 -14.70
CA TRP A 54 11.63 19.25 -14.36
C TRP A 54 11.82 17.98 -13.51
N PRO A 55 11.21 17.91 -12.30
CA PRO A 55 11.36 16.75 -11.42
C PRO A 55 10.59 15.51 -11.89
N CYS A 56 9.66 15.69 -12.82
CA CYS A 56 8.92 14.60 -13.47
C CYS A 56 8.48 15.01 -14.87
N SER A 57 8.23 14.02 -15.72
CA SER A 57 7.78 14.22 -17.09
C SER A 57 6.29 14.45 -17.17
N SER A 58 5.85 15.35 -18.04
CA SER A 58 4.47 15.49 -18.51
C SER A 58 4.46 15.94 -19.95
N SER A 59 3.37 15.69 -20.67
CA SER A 59 3.25 16.08 -22.07
C SER A 59 3.27 17.58 -22.23
N GLU A 60 2.68 18.32 -21.29
CA GLU A 60 2.62 19.78 -21.30
C GLU A 60 4.00 20.42 -21.11
N LEU A 61 4.88 19.84 -20.26
CA LEU A 61 6.20 20.40 -19.97
C LEU A 61 7.29 20.01 -20.98
N PHE A 62 7.00 19.07 -21.86
CA PHE A 62 8.00 18.50 -22.79
C PHE A 62 8.71 19.56 -23.65
N ASN A 63 8.01 20.59 -24.05
CA ASN A 63 8.53 21.66 -24.92
C ASN A 63 8.98 22.93 -24.16
N TRP A 64 9.08 22.86 -22.85
CA TRP A 64 9.39 23.99 -22.00
C TRP A 64 10.56 23.69 -21.07
N THR A 65 11.38 24.70 -20.83
CA THR A 65 12.28 24.70 -19.66
C THR A 65 11.59 25.41 -18.47
N PRO A 66 12.01 25.18 -17.22
CA PRO A 66 11.49 25.90 -16.06
C PRO A 66 11.63 27.43 -16.19
N GLU A 67 12.71 27.91 -16.81
CA GLU A 67 12.97 29.33 -17.03
C GLU A 67 11.98 29.95 -18.04
N GLU A 68 11.71 29.26 -19.14
CA GLU A 68 10.73 29.70 -20.12
C GLU A 68 9.34 29.78 -19.49
N VAL A 69 8.93 28.80 -18.68
CA VAL A 69 7.63 28.85 -17.99
C VAL A 69 7.60 29.98 -16.95
N ARG A 70 8.70 30.27 -16.25
CA ARG A 70 8.78 31.43 -15.34
C ARG A 70 8.59 32.77 -16.08
N SER A 71 9.08 32.87 -17.32
CA SER A 71 9.00 34.08 -18.12
C SER A 71 7.61 34.35 -18.76
N LEU A 72 6.70 33.35 -18.75
CA LEU A 72 5.35 33.50 -19.26
C LEU A 72 4.54 34.47 -18.40
N ASP A 73 3.54 35.10 -19.01
CA ASP A 73 2.53 35.85 -18.26
C ASP A 73 1.78 34.92 -17.27
N SER A 74 1.20 35.51 -16.23
CA SER A 74 0.57 34.79 -15.14
C SER A 74 -0.50 33.77 -15.59
N LYS A 75 -1.33 34.14 -16.59
CA LYS A 75 -2.42 33.28 -17.07
C LYS A 75 -1.90 32.10 -17.88
N GLN A 76 -0.90 32.32 -18.73
CA GLN A 76 -0.27 31.27 -19.52
C GLN A 76 0.48 30.31 -18.60
N ARG A 77 1.24 30.85 -17.66
CA ARG A 77 1.96 30.05 -16.67
C ARG A 77 1.02 29.19 -15.83
N GLU A 78 -0.05 29.78 -15.29
CA GLU A 78 -1.07 29.02 -14.54
C GLU A 78 -1.67 27.89 -15.38
N LYS A 79 -1.95 28.15 -16.67
CA LYS A 79 -2.51 27.15 -17.58
C LYS A 79 -1.55 25.98 -17.81
N VAL A 80 -0.27 26.25 -18.07
CA VAL A 80 0.77 25.22 -18.26
C VAL A 80 0.91 24.38 -17.00
N LEU A 81 1.07 25.01 -15.84
CA LEU A 81 1.21 24.30 -14.57
C LEU A 81 -0.06 23.52 -14.20
N ALA A 82 -1.25 24.04 -14.45
CA ALA A 82 -2.50 23.34 -14.17
C ALA A 82 -2.67 22.07 -15.01
N ARG A 83 -2.28 22.11 -16.29
CA ARG A 83 -2.31 20.93 -17.16
C ARG A 83 -1.31 19.89 -16.70
N HIS A 84 -0.07 20.29 -16.40
CA HIS A 84 0.91 19.41 -15.81
C HIS A 84 0.39 18.75 -14.52
N ASN A 85 -0.12 19.54 -13.59
CA ASN A 85 -0.66 19.05 -12.32
C ASN A 85 -1.81 18.06 -12.54
N LEU A 86 -2.66 18.30 -13.54
CA LEU A 86 -3.73 17.37 -13.89
C LEU A 86 -3.20 16.06 -14.47
N GLU A 87 -2.18 16.12 -15.34
CA GLU A 87 -1.53 14.92 -15.88
C GLU A 87 -0.89 14.08 -14.76
N VAL A 88 -0.18 14.69 -13.82
CA VAL A 88 0.38 14.00 -12.66
C VAL A 88 -0.72 13.35 -11.82
N THR A 89 -1.80 14.08 -11.55
CA THR A 89 -2.96 13.55 -10.80
C THR A 89 -3.55 12.32 -11.50
N GLN A 90 -3.75 12.37 -12.81
CA GLN A 90 -4.29 11.25 -13.58
C GLN A 90 -3.32 10.06 -13.63
N SER A 91 -2.02 10.33 -13.75
CA SER A 91 -0.98 9.31 -13.74
C SER A 91 -0.95 8.56 -12.40
N GLU A 92 -0.99 9.28 -11.27
CA GLU A 92 -0.98 8.65 -9.95
C GLU A 92 -2.26 7.86 -9.66
N LEU A 93 -3.43 8.32 -10.13
CA LEU A 93 -4.66 7.52 -10.08
C LEU A 93 -4.57 6.26 -10.96
N ALA A 94 -3.92 6.34 -12.10
CA ALA A 94 -3.67 5.16 -12.94
C ALA A 94 -2.72 4.17 -12.25
N ARG A 95 -1.65 4.67 -11.60
CA ARG A 95 -0.73 3.88 -10.78
C ARG A 95 -1.46 3.18 -9.63
N CYS A 96 -2.37 3.87 -8.95
CA CYS A 96 -3.21 3.27 -7.91
C CYS A 96 -4.11 2.15 -8.45
N ARG A 97 -4.78 2.36 -9.60
CA ARG A 97 -5.62 1.32 -10.22
C ARG A 97 -4.81 0.08 -10.60
N GLU A 98 -3.60 0.26 -11.09
CA GLU A 98 -2.70 -0.85 -11.40
C GLU A 98 -2.22 -1.55 -10.13
N ALA A 99 -1.91 -0.79 -9.08
CA ALA A 99 -1.56 -1.35 -7.78
C ALA A 99 -2.71 -2.18 -7.17
N ILE A 100 -3.97 -1.75 -7.33
CA ILE A 100 -5.14 -2.54 -6.92
C ILE A 100 -5.19 -3.86 -7.70
N ARG A 101 -5.10 -3.83 -9.03
CA ARG A 101 -5.13 -5.04 -9.87
C ARG A 101 -4.05 -6.04 -9.49
N ASN A 102 -2.89 -5.55 -9.13
CA ASN A 102 -1.73 -6.35 -8.72
C ASN A 102 -1.72 -6.68 -7.20
N GLY A 103 -2.75 -6.24 -6.44
CA GLY A 103 -2.81 -6.40 -4.98
C GLY A 103 -1.68 -5.69 -4.23
N LYS A 104 -1.13 -4.57 -4.78
CA LYS A 104 0.03 -3.82 -4.25
C LYS A 104 -0.35 -2.45 -3.68
N ILE A 105 -1.63 -2.19 -3.44
CA ILE A 105 -2.06 -0.86 -3.01
C ILE A 105 -1.46 -0.46 -1.65
N TRP A 106 -1.35 -1.39 -0.70
CA TRP A 106 -0.70 -1.14 0.58
C TRP A 106 0.81 -0.93 0.45
N GLN A 107 1.48 -1.68 -0.43
CA GLN A 107 2.89 -1.47 -0.73
C GLN A 107 3.11 -0.08 -1.35
N LEU A 108 2.23 0.35 -2.27
CA LEU A 108 2.29 1.68 -2.85
C LEU A 108 2.03 2.77 -1.78
N ALA A 109 1.08 2.55 -0.86
CA ALA A 109 0.82 3.46 0.26
C ALA A 109 2.06 3.59 1.16
N GLU A 110 2.74 2.48 1.46
CA GLU A 110 3.98 2.47 2.21
C GLU A 110 5.10 3.24 1.50
N GLU A 111 5.37 2.96 0.22
CA GLU A 111 6.34 3.72 -0.57
C GLU A 111 6.07 5.23 -0.50
N MET A 112 4.83 5.62 -0.75
CA MET A 112 4.45 7.03 -0.76
C MET A 112 4.51 7.67 0.63
N SER A 113 4.33 6.89 1.70
CA SER A 113 4.44 7.38 3.07
C SER A 113 5.82 7.93 3.42
N HIS A 114 6.87 7.43 2.78
CA HIS A 114 8.23 7.93 2.97
C HIS A 114 8.50 9.32 2.34
N SER A 115 7.54 9.87 1.60
CA SER A 115 7.70 11.19 0.96
C SER A 115 7.61 12.37 1.94
N SER A 116 7.02 12.18 3.13
CA SER A 116 7.00 13.19 4.19
C SER A 116 6.86 12.57 5.58
N ALA A 117 7.39 13.25 6.60
CA ALA A 117 7.31 12.79 7.98
C ALA A 117 5.84 12.61 8.43
N GLN A 118 4.99 13.59 8.11
CA GLN A 118 3.57 13.58 8.49
C GLN A 118 2.82 12.41 7.84
N LEU A 119 3.11 12.12 6.57
CA LEU A 119 2.48 11.01 5.88
C LEU A 119 2.98 9.67 6.42
N ARG A 120 4.26 9.58 6.80
CA ARG A 120 4.82 8.40 7.46
C ARG A 120 4.17 8.16 8.83
N GLU A 121 4.05 9.19 9.65
CA GLU A 121 3.35 9.10 10.94
C GLU A 121 1.90 8.64 10.76
N ALA A 122 1.19 9.21 9.78
CA ALA A 122 -0.18 8.81 9.48
C ALA A 122 -0.26 7.34 9.04
N PHE A 123 0.69 6.87 8.22
CA PHE A 123 0.75 5.47 7.77
C PHE A 123 0.99 4.53 8.96
N LEU A 124 1.98 4.83 9.81
CA LEU A 124 2.28 4.03 11.01
C LEU A 124 1.10 4.02 11.99
N TRP A 125 0.43 5.15 12.18
CA TRP A 125 -0.79 5.20 12.99
C TRP A 125 -1.90 4.31 12.41
N VAL A 126 -2.07 4.28 11.09
CA VAL A 126 -3.04 3.37 10.45
C VAL A 126 -2.68 1.92 10.72
N LEU A 127 -1.40 1.53 10.63
CA LEU A 127 -0.97 0.16 10.92
C LEU A 127 -1.31 -0.21 12.37
N ASP A 128 -0.98 0.65 13.32
CA ASP A 128 -1.29 0.47 14.74
C ASP A 128 -2.81 0.24 14.97
N GLN A 129 -3.66 1.03 14.31
CA GLN A 129 -5.12 0.86 14.40
C GLN A 129 -5.64 -0.45 13.77
N LEU A 130 -4.88 -1.08 12.89
CA LEU A 130 -5.25 -2.36 12.27
C LEU A 130 -4.92 -3.55 13.16
N GLU A 131 -4.03 -3.41 14.11
CA GLU A 131 -3.70 -4.42 15.12
C GLU A 131 -4.75 -4.49 16.23
N GLU A 132 -5.53 -3.41 16.42
CA GLU A 132 -6.59 -3.37 17.41
C GLU A 132 -7.76 -4.32 17.06
N PRO A 133 -8.44 -4.88 18.08
CA PRO A 133 -9.64 -5.68 17.88
C PRO A 133 -10.72 -4.95 17.08
N ASP A 134 -11.62 -5.70 16.49
CA ASP A 134 -12.67 -5.33 15.50
C ASP A 134 -13.53 -4.06 15.82
N ASP A 135 -13.38 -3.48 16.97
CA ASP A 135 -14.07 -2.27 17.49
C ASP A 135 -13.24 -0.97 17.38
N GLY A 136 -12.01 -1.04 16.88
CA GLY A 136 -11.20 0.14 16.58
C GLY A 136 -11.73 0.98 15.41
N PRO A 137 -11.33 2.28 15.31
CA PRO A 137 -11.83 3.20 14.26
C PRO A 137 -11.50 2.76 12.83
N VAL A 138 -10.48 1.92 12.66
CA VAL A 138 -10.07 1.33 11.37
C VAL A 138 -10.03 -0.20 11.52
N GLY A 139 -11.15 -0.82 11.79
CA GLY A 139 -11.21 -2.26 12.02
C GLY A 139 -10.76 -3.10 10.83
N VAL A 140 -10.25 -4.30 11.10
CA VAL A 140 -9.84 -5.31 10.09
C VAL A 140 -10.94 -5.60 9.06
N SER A 141 -12.21 -5.32 9.38
CA SER A 141 -13.33 -5.39 8.45
C SER A 141 -13.20 -4.45 7.26
N SER A 142 -12.55 -3.29 7.42
CA SER A 142 -12.28 -2.34 6.34
C SER A 142 -11.30 -2.91 5.32
N LEU A 143 -10.37 -3.75 5.75
CA LEU A 143 -9.39 -4.41 4.89
C LEU A 143 -9.98 -5.55 4.05
N ARG A 144 -11.11 -6.13 4.47
CA ARG A 144 -11.74 -7.27 3.78
C ARG A 144 -12.12 -6.97 2.34
N MET A 145 -12.41 -5.72 2.02
CA MET A 145 -12.78 -5.30 0.68
C MET A 145 -11.58 -5.15 -0.27
N ILE A 146 -10.40 -4.86 0.27
CA ILE A 146 -9.21 -4.50 -0.51
C ILE A 146 -8.22 -5.66 -0.58
N SER A 147 -8.12 -6.46 0.48
CA SER A 147 -7.19 -7.60 0.55
C SER A 147 -7.67 -8.85 -0.20
N SER A 148 -8.90 -8.85 -0.74
CA SER A 148 -9.49 -10.03 -1.38
C SER A 148 -8.80 -10.44 -2.69
N THR A 149 -7.97 -9.58 -3.28
CA THR A 149 -7.48 -9.75 -4.64
C THR A 149 -6.13 -10.46 -4.76
N ASN A 150 -5.32 -10.60 -3.76
CA ASN A 150 -4.13 -11.47 -3.78
C ASN A 150 -3.23 -11.30 -2.54
N PRO A 151 -3.57 -11.86 -1.37
CA PRO A 151 -2.75 -11.69 -0.17
C PRO A 151 -1.46 -12.53 -0.21
N VAL A 152 -1.42 -13.59 -1.03
CA VAL A 152 -0.28 -14.52 -1.05
C VAL A 152 0.62 -14.21 -2.24
N ARG A 153 1.87 -13.87 -1.97
CA ARG A 153 2.90 -13.58 -2.97
C ARG A 153 4.11 -14.50 -2.78
N LYS A 154 4.89 -14.62 -3.85
CA LYS A 154 6.20 -15.28 -3.75
C LYS A 154 7.08 -14.47 -2.79
N GLY A 155 7.74 -15.15 -1.85
CA GLY A 155 8.55 -14.51 -0.81
C GLY A 155 9.59 -13.50 -1.34
N GLY A 156 10.19 -13.75 -2.50
CA GLY A 156 11.14 -12.84 -3.13
C GLY A 156 10.56 -11.49 -3.62
N GLU A 157 9.24 -11.31 -3.60
CA GLU A 157 8.59 -10.03 -3.93
C GLU A 157 8.42 -9.11 -2.71
N ASN A 158 8.76 -9.61 -1.52
CA ASN A 158 8.46 -8.96 -0.24
C ASN A 158 9.72 -8.89 0.66
N LEU A 159 10.81 -8.40 0.13
CA LEU A 159 12.10 -8.33 0.84
C LEU A 159 12.18 -7.12 1.79
N VAL A 160 11.36 -7.07 2.84
CA VAL A 160 11.47 -6.06 3.89
C VAL A 160 11.23 -6.70 5.24
N GLU A 161 11.99 -6.27 6.25
CA GLU A 161 11.96 -6.82 7.60
C GLU A 161 10.61 -6.68 8.31
N ASP A 162 9.84 -5.63 7.95
CA ASP A 162 8.52 -5.30 8.51
C ASP A 162 7.31 -5.85 7.72
N ILE A 163 7.54 -6.86 6.87
CA ILE A 163 6.46 -7.45 6.05
C ILE A 163 5.29 -7.96 6.89
N ASP A 164 5.57 -8.44 8.09
CA ASP A 164 4.59 -9.02 8.99
C ASP A 164 3.58 -8.01 9.52
N GLU A 165 3.93 -6.73 9.55
CA GLU A 165 3.08 -5.62 9.98
C GLU A 165 2.18 -5.08 8.86
N ARG A 166 2.37 -5.56 7.65
CA ARG A 166 1.56 -5.09 6.52
C ARG A 166 0.10 -5.52 6.65
N PRO A 167 -0.84 -4.60 6.40
CA PRO A 167 -2.27 -4.84 6.61
C PRO A 167 -2.82 -6.09 5.94
N HIS A 168 -2.37 -6.42 4.73
CA HIS A 168 -2.82 -7.63 4.03
C HIS A 168 -2.27 -8.93 4.65
N ILE A 169 -1.08 -8.89 5.27
CA ILE A 169 -0.51 -10.02 6.01
C ILE A 169 -1.24 -10.18 7.35
N LEU A 170 -1.46 -9.11 8.10
CA LEU A 170 -2.24 -9.11 9.33
C LEU A 170 -3.65 -9.66 9.09
N HIS A 171 -4.31 -9.20 8.02
CA HIS A 171 -5.61 -9.72 7.63
C HIS A 171 -5.56 -11.22 7.28
N PHE A 172 -4.54 -11.66 6.53
CA PHE A 172 -4.36 -13.07 6.20
C PHE A 172 -4.13 -13.93 7.45
N LYS A 173 -3.27 -13.48 8.37
CA LYS A 173 -3.06 -14.12 9.68
C LYS A 173 -4.39 -14.25 10.45
N SER A 174 -5.18 -13.17 10.50
CA SER A 174 -6.51 -13.18 11.13
C SER A 174 -7.48 -14.15 10.46
N LEU A 175 -7.51 -14.22 9.13
CA LEU A 175 -8.34 -15.17 8.39
C LEU A 175 -7.92 -16.61 8.67
N LEU A 176 -6.62 -16.90 8.71
CA LEU A 176 -6.11 -18.21 9.07
C LEU A 176 -6.56 -18.61 10.48
N ALA A 177 -6.37 -17.73 11.45
CA ALA A 177 -6.74 -18.01 12.85
C ALA A 177 -8.25 -18.24 13.02
N LEU A 178 -9.10 -17.46 12.36
CA LEU A 178 -10.55 -17.49 12.57
C LEU A 178 -11.30 -18.46 11.69
N ARG A 179 -10.86 -18.68 10.45
CA ARG A 179 -11.66 -19.37 9.43
C ARG A 179 -11.01 -20.59 8.83
N TRP A 180 -9.69 -20.69 8.92
CA TRP A 180 -9.02 -21.80 8.29
C TRP A 180 -9.36 -23.12 9.00
N ARG A 181 -9.61 -24.15 8.18
CA ARG A 181 -9.80 -25.52 8.64
C ARG A 181 -8.85 -26.38 7.83
N ILE A 182 -8.28 -27.39 8.50
CA ILE A 182 -7.35 -28.29 7.86
C ILE A 182 -8.07 -29.05 6.75
N PRO A 183 -7.55 -29.02 5.51
CA PRO A 183 -8.15 -29.78 4.42
C PRO A 183 -8.13 -31.29 4.74
N GLY A 184 -9.27 -31.96 4.62
CA GLY A 184 -9.36 -33.39 4.87
C GLY A 184 -8.45 -34.25 3.97
N SER A 185 -8.06 -33.71 2.80
CA SER A 185 -7.08 -34.33 1.90
C SER A 185 -5.65 -34.40 2.43
N TRP A 186 -5.33 -33.70 3.53
CA TRP A 186 -4.00 -33.75 4.17
C TRP A 186 -3.85 -34.95 5.10
N TRP A 187 -4.93 -35.72 5.30
CA TRP A 187 -4.89 -36.93 6.13
C TRP A 187 -4.81 -38.17 5.28
N ASN A 188 -3.87 -39.04 5.55
CA ASN A 188 -3.81 -40.35 4.96
C ASN A 188 -4.67 -41.40 5.72
N GLY A 189 -5.76 -41.00 6.32
CA GLY A 189 -6.76 -41.89 6.89
C GLY A 189 -6.40 -42.62 8.20
N SER A 190 -5.23 -42.35 8.77
CA SER A 190 -4.78 -43.02 10.02
C SER A 190 -4.85 -42.12 11.26
N LEU A 191 -5.06 -40.84 11.12
CA LEU A 191 -5.23 -39.92 12.24
C LEU A 191 -6.63 -39.33 12.19
N THR A 192 -7.35 -39.55 13.26
CA THR A 192 -8.78 -39.20 13.34
C THR A 192 -9.04 -37.68 13.35
N ASP A 193 -8.12 -36.87 13.82
CA ASP A 193 -8.13 -35.40 13.74
C ASP A 193 -6.77 -34.82 14.15
N PRO A 194 -6.21 -33.83 13.46
CA PRO A 194 -5.05 -33.13 13.95
C PRO A 194 -5.47 -32.32 15.17
N LYS A 195 -4.81 -32.57 16.25
CA LYS A 195 -5.13 -31.88 17.49
C LYS A 195 -4.61 -30.46 17.51
N ARG A 196 -3.62 -30.12 16.65
CA ARG A 196 -2.97 -28.80 16.65
C ARG A 196 -2.42 -28.41 15.28
N VAL A 197 -2.50 -27.12 14.99
CA VAL A 197 -1.75 -26.45 13.92
C VAL A 197 -0.76 -25.52 14.60
N VAL A 198 0.50 -25.65 14.27
CA VAL A 198 1.57 -24.80 14.77
C VAL A 198 2.05 -23.95 13.61
N ILE A 199 2.05 -22.63 13.80
CA ILE A 199 2.58 -21.66 12.84
C ILE A 199 3.91 -21.18 13.39
N ILE A 200 4.98 -21.34 12.62
CA ILE A 200 6.31 -20.82 12.97
C ILE A 200 6.39 -19.40 12.42
N GLU A 201 6.36 -18.42 13.30
CA GLU A 201 6.54 -17.01 12.97
C GLU A 201 8.03 -16.64 12.87
N GLY A 202 8.34 -15.67 12.00
CA GLY A 202 9.69 -15.14 11.89
C GLY A 202 10.71 -16.04 11.21
N ALA A 203 10.28 -17.13 10.56
CA ALA A 203 11.17 -17.97 9.78
C ALA A 203 11.72 -17.20 8.57
N CYS A 204 13.05 -17.17 8.42
CA CYS A 204 13.72 -16.54 7.29
C CYS A 204 13.96 -17.52 6.14
N PRO A 205 13.96 -17.09 4.88
CA PRO A 205 14.35 -17.94 3.77
C PRO A 205 15.81 -18.44 3.90
N PRO A 206 16.10 -19.69 3.52
CA PRO A 206 15.19 -20.72 3.06
C PRO A 206 14.44 -21.37 4.25
N TRP A 207 13.13 -21.14 4.33
CA TRP A 207 12.29 -21.42 5.51
C TRP A 207 12.45 -22.84 6.09
N ARG A 208 12.50 -23.87 5.23
CA ARG A 208 12.68 -25.25 5.71
C ARG A 208 14.01 -25.47 6.42
N GLU A 209 15.08 -24.92 5.86
CA GLU A 209 16.42 -25.12 6.39
C GLU A 209 16.64 -24.32 7.67
N SER A 210 16.20 -23.07 7.68
CA SER A 210 16.32 -22.18 8.85
C SER A 210 15.49 -22.65 10.04
N SER A 211 14.35 -23.30 9.79
CA SER A 211 13.42 -23.76 10.83
C SER A 211 13.51 -25.26 11.11
N LEU A 212 14.42 -25.99 10.47
CA LEU A 212 14.48 -27.45 10.55
C LEU A 212 14.57 -27.97 11.99
N HIS A 213 15.43 -27.40 12.81
CA HIS A 213 15.59 -27.80 14.20
C HIS A 213 14.29 -27.61 15.00
N THR A 214 13.64 -26.46 14.83
CA THR A 214 12.35 -26.12 15.47
C THR A 214 11.26 -27.11 15.03
N ILE A 215 11.20 -27.41 13.71
CA ILE A 215 10.23 -28.36 13.16
C ILE A 215 10.41 -29.74 13.75
N VAL A 216 11.65 -30.22 13.82
CA VAL A 216 11.96 -31.56 14.36
C VAL A 216 11.58 -31.64 15.85
N SER A 217 11.99 -30.64 16.65
CA SER A 217 11.62 -30.58 18.07
C SER A 217 10.10 -30.53 18.29
N LEU A 218 9.37 -29.76 17.50
CA LEU A 218 7.93 -29.70 17.60
C LEU A 218 7.24 -31.02 17.20
N LEU A 219 7.73 -31.72 16.19
CA LEU A 219 7.19 -33.01 15.78
C LEU A 219 7.48 -34.11 16.80
N GLU A 220 8.61 -34.04 17.54
CA GLU A 220 8.93 -34.94 18.65
C GLU A 220 8.00 -34.69 19.84
N GLU A 221 7.72 -33.44 20.18
CA GLU A 221 6.84 -33.08 21.29
C GLU A 221 5.36 -33.27 20.97
N ILE A 222 4.96 -32.97 19.73
CA ILE A 222 3.55 -32.96 19.28
C ILE A 222 3.45 -33.69 17.94
N PRO A 223 3.58 -35.00 17.90
CA PRO A 223 3.64 -35.77 16.64
C PRO A 223 2.35 -35.71 15.80
N GLU A 224 1.22 -35.29 16.39
CA GLU A 224 -0.09 -35.12 15.70
C GLU A 224 -0.32 -33.71 15.21
N SER A 225 0.72 -32.90 15.07
CA SER A 225 0.60 -31.50 14.61
C SER A 225 0.89 -31.33 13.13
N ILE A 226 0.28 -30.31 12.54
CA ILE A 226 0.64 -29.77 11.22
C ILE A 226 1.46 -28.51 11.47
N ILE A 227 2.61 -28.41 10.85
CA ILE A 227 3.49 -27.27 10.96
C ILE A 227 3.38 -26.43 9.67
N LEU A 228 3.04 -25.16 9.84
CA LEU A 228 3.04 -24.15 8.78
C LEU A 228 4.23 -23.22 9.01
N ILE A 229 4.97 -22.93 7.95
CA ILE A 229 6.16 -22.07 7.95
C ILE A 229 5.92 -20.89 7.03
#